data_56bf7d234ccc834255864d638dd0ec26
#
_entry.id   56bf7d234ccc834255864d638dd0ec26
#
_cell.length_a   1.000
_cell.length_b   1.000
_cell.length_c   1.000
_cell.angle_alpha   90.00
_cell.angle_beta   90.00
_cell.angle_gamma   90.00
#
_symmetry.space_group_name_H-M   'P 1'
#
loop_
_entity.id
_entity.type
_entity.pdbx_description
1 polymer ?
#
loop_
_entity_poly.entity_id
_entity_poly.type
_entity_poly.pdbx_seq_one_letter_code
_entity_poly.pdbx_strand_id
1 'polypeptide(L)'
;MPQTQYIEVKPLELVANPYKYNKRNIKIRAKFDKFATLGLDYPAAMRSHEEYISFLIQRPDITNHNIPLSELKIFLKKDDAEKHIDLDTGDEIVFTGRVFSTALGDPWMDVHNLTVVNKVKKDDKKKSFTSK
;
A
#
# COMPACT_ATOMS: atom_id res chain seq x y z
N MET A 1 19.74 -12.87 -17.21
CA MET A 1 19.26 -12.72 -15.83
C MET A 1 17.77 -12.94 -15.77
N PRO A 2 17.32 -13.85 -14.94
CA PRO A 2 15.88 -13.99 -14.79
C PRO A 2 15.32 -12.76 -14.10
N GLN A 3 14.18 -12.30 -14.59
CA GLN A 3 13.49 -11.19 -13.95
C GLN A 3 12.73 -11.69 -12.73
N THR A 4 12.63 -10.84 -11.73
CA THR A 4 11.80 -11.15 -10.58
C THR A 4 10.36 -11.27 -11.03
N GLN A 5 9.73 -12.38 -10.68
CA GLN A 5 8.34 -12.61 -11.00
C GLN A 5 7.49 -12.34 -9.76
N TYR A 6 6.38 -11.64 -9.97
CA TYR A 6 5.45 -11.29 -8.91
C TYR A 6 4.12 -11.97 -9.16
N ILE A 7 3.57 -12.58 -8.12
CA ILE A 7 2.25 -13.21 -8.19
C ILE A 7 1.21 -12.14 -7.96
N GLU A 8 0.28 -12.00 -8.88
CA GLU A 8 -0.80 -11.04 -8.70
C GLU A 8 -1.78 -11.55 -7.65
N VAL A 9 -2.06 -10.73 -6.63
CA VAL A 9 -2.88 -11.11 -5.49
C VAL A 9 -3.84 -9.97 -5.18
N LYS A 10 -5.09 -10.30 -4.90
CA LYS A 10 -6.05 -9.31 -4.44
C LYS A 10 -5.81 -8.98 -2.97
N PRO A 11 -5.97 -7.72 -2.56
CA PRO A 11 -5.69 -7.34 -1.17
C PRO A 11 -6.43 -8.17 -0.13
N LEU A 12 -7.71 -8.45 -0.37
CA LEU A 12 -8.50 -9.21 0.61
C LEU A 12 -8.07 -10.66 0.69
N GLU A 13 -7.61 -11.23 -0.43
CA GLU A 13 -7.09 -12.59 -0.43
C GLU A 13 -5.80 -12.65 0.41
N LEU A 14 -4.97 -11.62 0.28
CA LEU A 14 -3.71 -11.56 1.02
C LEU A 14 -3.95 -11.50 2.53
N VAL A 15 -4.86 -10.62 2.99
CA VAL A 15 -5.12 -10.50 4.42
C VAL A 15 -5.85 -11.70 4.98
N ALA A 16 -6.62 -12.41 4.14
CA ALA A 16 -7.31 -13.63 4.57
C ALA A 16 -6.35 -14.82 4.68
N ASN A 17 -5.27 -14.82 3.90
CA ASN A 17 -4.34 -15.96 3.84
C ASN A 17 -2.89 -15.49 3.90
N PRO A 18 -2.48 -14.77 4.96
CA PRO A 18 -1.14 -14.19 4.99
C PRO A 18 -0.03 -15.22 4.95
N TYR A 19 -0.23 -16.38 5.57
CA TYR A 19 0.82 -17.41 5.62
C TYR A 19 1.09 -18.02 4.25
N LYS A 20 0.09 -18.04 3.37
CA LYS A 20 0.23 -18.55 2.02
C LYS A 20 1.23 -17.74 1.22
N TYR A 21 1.31 -16.44 1.49
CA TYR A 21 2.13 -15.51 0.72
C TYR A 21 3.40 -15.09 1.46
N ASN A 22 3.65 -15.66 2.64
CA ASN A 22 4.83 -15.31 3.41
C ASN A 22 6.10 -15.60 2.60
N LYS A 23 7.01 -14.62 2.55
CA LYS A 23 8.27 -14.72 1.81
C LYS A 23 8.08 -14.82 0.29
N ARG A 24 6.92 -14.43 -0.22
CA ARG A 24 6.63 -14.46 -1.66
C ARG A 24 6.64 -13.05 -2.23
N ASN A 25 7.02 -12.96 -3.49
CA ASN A 25 6.96 -11.71 -4.25
C ASN A 25 5.58 -11.58 -4.85
N ILE A 26 4.93 -10.46 -4.60
CA ILE A 26 3.53 -10.26 -4.98
C ILE A 26 3.33 -8.90 -5.65
N LYS A 27 2.25 -8.81 -6.42
CA LYS A 27 1.83 -7.60 -7.11
C LYS A 27 0.39 -7.32 -6.71
N ILE A 28 0.11 -6.09 -6.30
CA ILE A 28 -1.21 -5.69 -5.84
C ILE A 28 -1.67 -4.45 -6.62
N ARG A 29 -2.93 -4.47 -7.01
CA ARG A 29 -3.61 -3.31 -7.60
C ARG A 29 -4.68 -2.86 -6.60
N ALA A 30 -4.67 -1.58 -6.26
CA ALA A 30 -5.55 -1.07 -5.22
C ALA A 30 -5.70 0.44 -5.36
N LYS A 31 -6.57 1.01 -4.54
CA LYS A 31 -6.72 2.47 -4.46
C LYS A 31 -5.99 2.97 -3.23
N PHE A 32 -5.16 3.96 -3.43
CA PHE A 32 -4.37 4.57 -2.36
C PHE A 32 -5.29 5.28 -1.38
N ASP A 33 -5.01 5.15 -0.09
CA ASP A 33 -5.73 5.89 0.93
C ASP A 33 -4.89 7.06 1.44
N LYS A 34 -3.82 6.77 2.16
CA LYS A 34 -2.95 7.82 2.71
C LYS A 34 -1.62 7.23 3.14
N PHE A 35 -0.62 8.08 3.25
CA PHE A 35 0.63 7.73 3.93
C PHE A 35 0.38 7.71 5.44
N ALA A 36 1.12 6.87 6.13
CA ALA A 36 0.91 6.64 7.55
C ALA A 36 2.19 6.19 8.22
N THR A 37 2.10 5.89 9.50
CA THR A 37 3.22 5.34 10.26
C THR A 37 2.90 3.98 10.85
N LEU A 38 1.82 3.37 10.41
CA LEU A 38 1.35 2.10 10.94
C LEU A 38 2.42 1.00 10.80
N GLY A 39 2.78 0.41 11.91
CA GLY A 39 3.74 -0.69 11.95
C GLY A 39 5.20 -0.27 12.01
N LEU A 40 5.50 1.02 11.81
CA LEU A 40 6.88 1.50 11.89
C LEU A 40 7.39 1.42 13.32
N ASP A 41 8.69 1.14 13.43
CA ASP A 41 9.39 0.99 14.72
C ASP A 41 8.89 -0.19 15.56
N TYR A 42 8.01 -1.01 14.99
CA TYR A 42 7.58 -2.23 15.65
C TYR A 42 8.72 -3.26 15.58
N PRO A 43 9.14 -3.85 16.71
CA PRO A 43 10.30 -4.75 16.70
C PRO A 43 10.19 -5.90 15.69
N ALA A 44 9.00 -6.48 15.54
CA ALA A 44 8.81 -7.60 14.62
C ALA A 44 8.97 -7.20 13.15
N ALA A 45 8.75 -5.94 12.81
CA ALA A 45 8.87 -5.46 11.44
C ALA A 45 10.29 -5.07 11.08
N MET A 46 11.06 -4.60 12.07
CA MET A 46 12.43 -4.13 11.87
C MET A 46 12.51 -3.03 10.81
N ARG A 47 11.51 -2.16 10.78
CA ARG A 47 11.44 -1.04 9.81
C ARG A 47 11.29 0.26 10.59
N SER A 48 12.29 1.13 10.52
CA SER A 48 12.31 2.36 11.29
C SER A 48 11.58 3.48 10.57
N HIS A 49 11.00 4.39 11.35
CA HIS A 49 10.36 5.58 10.80
C HIS A 49 11.37 6.54 10.14
N GLU A 50 12.66 6.35 10.41
CA GLU A 50 13.68 7.20 9.82
C GLU A 50 13.94 6.86 8.35
N GLU A 51 13.80 5.58 7.99
CA GLU A 51 14.10 5.11 6.63
C GLU A 51 12.86 4.77 5.84
N TYR A 52 11.75 4.52 6.52
CA TYR A 52 10.51 4.00 5.89
C TYR A 52 9.32 4.85 6.23
N ILE A 53 8.35 4.81 5.33
CA ILE A 53 7.01 5.29 5.60
C ILE A 53 6.05 4.15 5.27
N SER A 54 4.91 4.15 5.92
CA SER A 54 3.85 3.19 5.60
C SER A 54 2.78 3.88 4.78
N PHE A 55 1.99 3.10 4.04
CA PHE A 55 0.78 3.66 3.44
C PHE A 55 -0.35 2.66 3.56
N LEU A 56 -1.55 3.18 3.43
CA LEU A 56 -2.78 2.39 3.54
C LEU A 56 -3.50 2.43 2.21
N ILE A 57 -4.21 1.35 1.91
CA ILE A 57 -5.07 1.28 0.73
C ILE A 57 -6.52 1.19 1.18
N GLN A 58 -7.43 1.55 0.28
CA GLN A 58 -8.85 1.46 0.56
C GLN A 58 -9.30 0.00 0.56
N ARG A 59 -10.26 -0.32 1.44
CA ARG A 59 -10.86 -1.64 1.43
C ARG A 59 -11.72 -1.78 0.18
N PRO A 60 -11.49 -2.83 -0.63
CA PRO A 60 -12.31 -3.00 -1.84
C PRO A 60 -13.69 -3.58 -1.59
N ASP A 61 -13.96 -4.07 -0.37
CA ASP A 61 -15.21 -4.75 -0.04
C ASP A 61 -16.28 -3.82 0.53
N ILE A 62 -15.96 -2.56 0.75
CA ILE A 62 -16.91 -1.59 1.28
C ILE A 62 -16.76 -0.27 0.54
N THR A 63 -17.82 0.54 0.58
CA THR A 63 -17.82 1.85 -0.08
C THR A 63 -17.43 2.98 0.85
N ASN A 64 -17.37 2.72 2.16
CA ASN A 64 -16.96 3.74 3.13
C ASN A 64 -15.44 3.87 3.13
N HIS A 65 -14.93 4.89 2.45
CA HIS A 65 -13.50 5.10 2.27
C HIS A 65 -12.80 5.61 3.52
N ASN A 66 -13.54 5.82 4.60
CA ASN A 66 -12.92 6.20 5.87
C ASN A 66 -12.30 5.01 6.60
N ILE A 67 -12.52 3.78 6.11
CA ILE A 67 -12.00 2.58 6.73
C ILE A 67 -11.00 1.94 5.79
N PRO A 68 -9.68 2.15 6.01
CA PRO A 68 -8.67 1.53 5.17
C PRO A 68 -8.46 0.06 5.52
N LEU A 69 -7.73 -0.64 4.65
CA LEU A 69 -7.36 -2.03 4.88
C LEU A 69 -6.10 -2.05 5.75
N SER A 70 -6.29 -1.87 7.05
CA SER A 70 -5.18 -1.72 7.98
C SER A 70 -4.48 -3.04 8.33
N GLU A 71 -5.10 -4.18 8.02
CA GLU A 71 -4.49 -5.48 8.25
C GLU A 71 -3.27 -5.69 7.36
N LEU A 72 -3.23 -5.08 6.19
CA LEU A 72 -2.08 -5.16 5.31
C LEU A 72 -1.09 -4.05 5.69
N LYS A 73 0.07 -4.45 6.22
CA LYS A 73 1.12 -3.53 6.62
C LYS A 73 2.05 -3.33 5.43
N ILE A 74 2.10 -2.12 4.91
CA ILE A 74 2.83 -1.82 3.66
C ILE A 74 3.90 -0.79 3.95
N PHE A 75 5.15 -1.13 3.62
CA PHE A 75 6.30 -0.27 3.89
C PHE A 75 6.98 0.15 2.60
N LEU A 76 7.31 1.42 2.52
CA LEU A 76 7.97 2.01 1.36
C LEU A 76 9.15 2.83 1.88
N LYS A 77 10.29 2.75 1.22
CA LYS A 77 11.41 3.60 1.60
C LYS A 77 11.07 5.06 1.37
N LYS A 78 11.52 5.93 2.26
CA LYS A 78 11.20 7.36 2.15
C LYS A 78 11.67 7.96 0.84
N ASP A 79 12.84 7.53 0.34
CA ASP A 79 13.33 8.03 -0.95
C ASP A 79 12.37 7.71 -2.08
N ASP A 80 11.75 6.53 -2.04
CA ASP A 80 10.76 6.16 -3.04
C ASP A 80 9.45 6.91 -2.82
N ALA A 81 9.09 7.14 -1.57
CA ALA A 81 7.86 7.87 -1.25
C ALA A 81 7.92 9.32 -1.76
N GLU A 82 9.09 9.93 -1.74
CA GLU A 82 9.26 11.30 -2.24
C GLU A 82 8.89 11.42 -3.70
N LYS A 83 9.05 10.36 -4.47
CA LYS A 83 8.66 10.34 -5.88
C LYS A 83 7.15 10.34 -6.06
N HIS A 84 6.41 10.10 -4.99
CA HIS A 84 4.96 9.93 -5.04
C HIS A 84 4.24 10.85 -4.04
N ILE A 85 4.85 12.00 -3.73
CA ILE A 85 4.25 12.93 -2.76
C ILE A 85 2.95 13.55 -3.26
N ASP A 86 2.67 13.44 -4.55
CA ASP A 86 1.45 13.96 -5.15
C ASP A 86 0.33 12.91 -5.22
N LEU A 87 0.51 11.77 -4.57
CA LEU A 87 -0.56 10.78 -4.49
C LEU A 87 -1.76 11.36 -3.72
N ASP A 88 -2.94 11.12 -4.26
CA ASP A 88 -4.20 11.54 -3.65
C ASP A 88 -5.02 10.32 -3.26
N THR A 89 -5.82 10.46 -2.22
CA THR A 89 -6.76 9.42 -1.82
C THR A 89 -7.65 9.05 -3.00
N GLY A 90 -7.74 7.77 -3.31
CA GLY A 90 -8.53 7.25 -4.42
C GLY A 90 -7.74 7.03 -5.70
N ASP A 91 -6.50 7.49 -5.77
CA ASP A 91 -5.64 7.18 -6.93
C ASP A 91 -5.46 5.68 -7.02
N GLU A 92 -5.58 5.15 -8.22
CA GLU A 92 -5.36 3.73 -8.45
C GLU A 92 -3.88 3.48 -8.67
N ILE A 93 -3.34 2.54 -7.89
CA ILE A 93 -1.91 2.23 -7.90
C ILE A 93 -1.71 0.74 -8.10
N VAL A 94 -0.55 0.40 -8.65
CA VAL A 94 -0.06 -0.98 -8.71
C VAL A 94 1.29 -0.98 -8.01
N PHE A 95 1.46 -1.87 -7.06
CA PHE A 95 2.73 -1.96 -6.38
C PHE A 95 3.17 -3.42 -6.27
N THR A 96 4.48 -3.61 -6.36
CA THR A 96 5.11 -4.92 -6.25
C THR A 96 6.07 -4.92 -5.09
N GLY A 97 6.22 -6.08 -4.49
CA GLY A 97 7.12 -6.21 -3.36
C GLY A 97 7.10 -7.62 -2.80
N ARG A 98 7.55 -7.73 -1.57
CA ARG A 98 7.68 -9.02 -0.91
C ARG A 98 7.01 -9.00 0.45
N VAL A 99 6.25 -10.04 0.74
CA VAL A 99 5.73 -10.26 2.09
C VAL A 99 6.88 -10.84 2.91
N PHE A 100 7.39 -10.07 3.87
CA PHE A 100 8.57 -10.48 4.62
C PHE A 100 8.23 -11.07 5.98
N SER A 101 7.01 -10.90 6.46
CA SER A 101 6.61 -11.37 7.78
C SER A 101 5.11 -11.59 7.84
N THR A 102 4.70 -12.44 8.78
CA THR A 102 3.30 -12.65 9.11
C THR A 102 3.05 -12.42 10.60
N ALA A 103 3.85 -11.53 11.18
CA ALA A 103 3.72 -11.20 12.60
C ALA A 103 2.29 -10.76 12.94
N LEU A 104 1.80 -11.21 14.07
CA LEU A 104 0.46 -10.91 14.55
C LEU A 104 -0.66 -11.43 13.63
N GLY A 105 -0.32 -12.37 12.74
CA GLY A 105 -1.30 -12.93 11.82
C GLY A 105 -1.64 -12.01 10.64
N ASP A 106 -0.89 -10.94 10.45
CA ASP A 106 -1.09 -9.99 9.37
C ASP A 106 0.03 -10.07 8.34
N PRO A 107 -0.22 -9.77 7.07
CA PRO A 107 0.87 -9.69 6.10
C PRO A 107 1.60 -8.36 6.24
N TRP A 108 2.94 -8.44 6.26
CA TRP A 108 3.84 -7.28 6.32
C TRP A 108 4.66 -7.28 5.04
N MET A 109 4.55 -6.21 4.25
CA MET A 109 5.09 -6.16 2.91
C MET A 109 6.06 -5.00 2.72
N ASP A 110 7.22 -5.30 2.10
CA ASP A 110 8.11 -4.27 1.57
C ASP A 110 7.75 -4.02 0.11
N VAL A 111 7.61 -2.74 -0.25
CA VAL A 111 7.33 -2.37 -1.64
C VAL A 111 8.64 -2.15 -2.39
N HIS A 112 8.75 -2.80 -3.55
CA HIS A 112 9.89 -2.62 -4.45
C HIS A 112 9.62 -1.54 -5.48
N ASN A 113 8.40 -1.53 -6.04
CA ASN A 113 8.01 -0.55 -7.05
C ASN A 113 6.56 -0.15 -6.84
N LEU A 114 6.27 1.12 -7.09
CA LEU A 114 4.91 1.65 -7.03
C LEU A 114 4.67 2.50 -8.27
N THR A 115 3.56 2.26 -8.94
CA THR A 115 3.17 3.00 -10.15
C THR A 115 1.73 3.48 -9.99
N VAL A 116 1.50 4.74 -10.34
CA VAL A 116 0.14 5.30 -10.38
C VAL A 116 -0.44 5.01 -11.76
N VAL A 117 -1.52 4.25 -11.81
CA VAL A 117 -2.14 3.86 -13.09
C VAL A 117 -3.35 4.69 -13.43
N ASN A 118 -4.04 5.25 -12.44
CA ASN A 118 -5.15 6.19 -12.67
C ASN A 118 -5.19 7.20 -11.54
N LYS A 119 -5.18 8.49 -11.90
CA LYS A 119 -5.35 9.55 -10.91
C LYS A 119 -6.82 9.88 -10.75
N VAL A 120 -7.23 10.24 -9.54
CA VAL A 120 -8.59 10.78 -9.35
C VAL A 120 -8.72 12.06 -10.14
N LYS A 121 -9.96 12.37 -10.56
CA LYS A 121 -10.22 13.54 -11.38
C LYS A 121 -10.00 14.80 -10.56
N LYS A 122 -8.99 15.58 -10.93
CA LYS A 122 -8.68 16.81 -10.22
C LYS A 122 -9.76 17.87 -10.39
N ASP A 123 -10.50 17.81 -11.49
CA ASP A 123 -11.59 18.75 -11.73
C ASP A 123 -12.64 18.68 -10.63
N ASP A 124 -12.94 17.48 -10.15
CA ASP A 124 -13.90 17.31 -9.07
C ASP A 124 -13.42 18.00 -7.80
N LYS A 125 -12.12 17.91 -7.52
CA LYS A 125 -11.54 18.58 -6.37
C LYS A 125 -11.60 20.09 -6.50
N LYS A 126 -11.28 20.61 -7.69
CA LYS A 126 -11.34 22.02 -7.95
C LYS A 126 -12.74 22.56 -7.78
N LYS A 127 -13.73 21.82 -8.25
CA LYS A 127 -15.13 22.22 -8.10
C LYS A 127 -15.52 22.35 -6.64
N SER A 128 -15.01 21.47 -5.81
CA SER A 128 -15.26 21.56 -4.36
C SER A 128 -14.75 22.87 -3.77
N PHE A 129 -13.60 23.34 -4.24
CA PHE A 129 -13.03 24.57 -3.74
C PHE A 129 -13.71 25.81 -4.31
N THR A 130 -14.02 25.74 -5.59
CA THR A 130 -14.52 26.92 -6.30
C THR A 130 -15.99 27.13 -6.15
N SER A 131 -16.69 26.20 -5.59
CA SER A 131 -18.14 26.31 -5.39
C SER A 131 -18.54 27.24 -4.26
N LYS A 132 -17.58 27.82 -3.59
CA LYS A 132 -17.89 28.81 -2.56
C LYS A 132 -18.34 30.12 -3.11
#